data_dc5288f3508432cd3304086f02895f36
#
_entry.id   dc5288f3508432cd3304086f02895f36
#
_cell.length_a   1.000
_cell.length_b   1.000
_cell.length_c   1.000
_cell.angle_alpha   90.00
_cell.angle_beta   90.00
_cell.angle_gamma   90.00
#
_symmetry.space_group_name_H-M   'P 1'
#
loop_
_entity.id
_entity.type
_entity.pdbx_description
1 polymer ?
#
loop_
_entity_poly.entity_id
_entity_poly.type
_entity_poly.pdbx_seq_one_letter_code
_entity_poly.pdbx_strand_id
1 'polypeptide(L)'
;MAIPIRCNICLGLLLNLIYLLIKNFSFHFIFLVTICFLLLLGYWQTQRLEWKTNIINSVEKNYMLKLEKFPFEGGIDKEFEFMQVELKGFFIKEKLMYFFKSNLNGMSGFEIVLPLKTEDAKYVYVILGWIPYDFKEKFNLDFIDTNKEFIVNGALIYSKERKTLIPDNEYSASIWYLLNTDEMDNFHKIESSSYILKITDQNKFENLLIEFEPSNIRNNHLQYAVTWFLLSIVILIMYIYYIRQGNTENEV
;
A
#
# COMPACT_ATOMS: atom_id res chain seq x y z
N MET A 1 -15.11 58.79 51.17
CA MET A 1 -14.16 58.12 50.23
C MET A 1 -14.67 56.70 50.03
N ALA A 2 -15.46 56.48 48.96
CA ALA A 2 -16.14 55.19 48.72
C ALA A 2 -15.31 54.39 47.78
N ILE A 3 -14.79 53.25 48.21
CA ILE A 3 -14.05 52.27 47.42
C ILE A 3 -15.07 51.50 46.55
N PRO A 4 -14.84 51.38 45.28
CA PRO A 4 -15.85 50.87 44.33
C PRO A 4 -16.11 49.37 44.51
N ILE A 5 -17.34 49.05 44.88
CA ILE A 5 -17.88 47.67 45.08
C ILE A 5 -17.74 46.79 43.83
N ARG A 6 -17.54 47.38 42.65
CA ARG A 6 -17.38 46.67 41.38
C ARG A 6 -16.10 45.80 41.29
N CYS A 7 -15.04 46.09 42.03
CA CYS A 7 -13.79 45.34 41.97
C CYS A 7 -13.87 43.97 42.67
N ASN A 8 -14.67 43.87 43.74
CA ASN A 8 -14.79 42.63 44.53
C ASN A 8 -15.59 41.52 43.82
N ILE A 9 -16.59 41.89 43.01
CA ILE A 9 -17.38 40.90 42.22
C ILE A 9 -16.54 40.31 41.09
N CYS A 10 -15.76 41.14 40.40
CA CYS A 10 -14.87 40.69 39.33
C CYS A 10 -13.74 39.80 39.88
N LEU A 11 -13.17 40.13 41.01
CA LEU A 11 -12.15 39.34 41.70
C LEU A 11 -12.69 38.00 42.21
N GLY A 12 -13.92 38.00 42.76
CA GLY A 12 -14.60 36.78 43.21
C GLY A 12 -14.92 35.82 42.09
N LEU A 13 -15.37 36.34 40.93
CA LEU A 13 -15.59 35.53 39.72
C LEU A 13 -14.29 34.94 39.17
N LEU A 14 -13.22 35.71 39.17
CA LEU A 14 -11.91 35.26 38.70
C LEU A 14 -11.32 34.18 39.61
N LEU A 15 -11.44 34.34 40.95
CA LEU A 15 -11.00 33.36 41.94
C LEU A 15 -11.82 32.06 41.87
N ASN A 16 -13.14 32.14 41.67
CA ASN A 16 -13.97 30.95 41.43
C ASN A 16 -13.61 30.23 40.15
N LEU A 17 -13.34 30.95 39.06
CA LEU A 17 -12.89 30.35 37.80
C LEU A 17 -11.54 29.64 37.96
N ILE A 18 -10.60 30.27 38.64
CA ILE A 18 -9.28 29.71 38.96
C ILE A 18 -9.42 28.47 39.86
N TYR A 19 -10.28 28.51 40.88
CA TYR A 19 -10.54 27.38 41.77
C TYR A 19 -11.15 26.19 41.02
N LEU A 20 -12.13 26.41 40.11
CA LEU A 20 -12.73 25.38 39.27
C LEU A 20 -11.69 24.77 38.31
N LEU A 21 -10.83 25.60 37.71
CA LEU A 21 -9.75 25.15 36.85
C LEU A 21 -8.72 24.30 37.62
N ILE A 22 -8.38 24.68 38.87
CA ILE A 22 -7.43 23.92 39.69
C ILE A 22 -8.06 22.61 40.19
N LYS A 23 -9.32 22.64 40.65
CA LYS A 23 -10.02 21.48 41.21
C LYS A 23 -10.16 20.34 40.21
N ASN A 24 -10.36 20.67 38.91
CA ASN A 24 -10.51 19.70 37.84
C ASN A 24 -9.36 19.73 36.83
N PHE A 25 -8.20 20.28 37.22
CA PHE A 25 -7.06 20.46 36.31
C PHE A 25 -6.68 19.19 35.57
N SER A 26 -6.61 18.06 36.25
CA SER A 26 -6.29 16.77 35.65
C SER A 26 -7.30 16.38 34.57
N PHE A 27 -8.59 16.64 34.79
CA PHE A 27 -9.64 16.36 33.82
C PHE A 27 -9.51 17.25 32.57
N HIS A 28 -9.34 18.57 32.75
CA HIS A 28 -9.16 19.50 31.63
C HIS A 28 -7.89 19.21 30.86
N PHE A 29 -6.80 18.83 31.55
CA PHE A 29 -5.54 18.45 30.93
C PHE A 29 -5.67 17.18 30.07
N ILE A 30 -6.27 16.09 30.60
CA ILE A 30 -6.50 14.84 29.87
C ILE A 30 -7.35 15.13 28.64
N PHE A 31 -8.37 15.96 28.80
CA PHE A 31 -9.26 16.33 27.70
C PHE A 31 -8.53 17.05 26.56
N LEU A 32 -7.73 18.06 26.93
CA LEU A 32 -6.90 18.81 25.97
C LEU A 32 -5.92 17.90 25.25
N VAL A 33 -5.22 17.03 25.99
CA VAL A 33 -4.28 16.06 25.40
C VAL A 33 -4.99 15.13 24.44
N THR A 34 -6.20 14.63 24.80
CA THR A 34 -6.98 13.74 23.93
C THR A 34 -7.38 14.43 22.63
N ILE A 35 -7.89 15.67 22.69
CA ILE A 35 -8.26 16.43 21.48
C ILE A 35 -7.02 16.69 20.62
N CYS A 36 -5.93 17.15 21.20
CA CYS A 36 -4.68 17.38 20.47
C CYS A 36 -4.18 16.10 19.78
N PHE A 37 -4.25 14.98 20.48
CA PHE A 37 -3.83 13.67 19.92
C PHE A 37 -4.70 13.27 18.72
N LEU A 38 -6.04 13.42 18.82
CA LEU A 38 -6.95 13.11 17.72
C LEU A 38 -6.73 14.03 16.51
N LEU A 39 -6.50 15.32 16.75
CA LEU A 39 -6.19 16.27 15.68
C LEU A 39 -4.85 15.93 14.99
N LEU A 40 -3.83 15.53 15.75
CA LEU A 40 -2.55 15.09 15.22
C LEU A 40 -2.69 13.82 14.37
N LEU A 41 -3.51 12.84 14.81
CA LEU A 41 -3.82 11.65 14.03
C LEU A 41 -4.55 12.00 12.72
N GLY A 42 -5.53 12.91 12.78
CA GLY A 42 -6.22 13.40 11.60
C GLY A 42 -5.26 14.08 10.61
N TYR A 43 -4.40 14.96 11.10
CA TYR A 43 -3.38 15.61 10.29
C TYR A 43 -2.38 14.62 9.67
N TRP A 44 -1.90 13.65 10.46
CA TRP A 44 -1.02 12.60 9.95
C TRP A 44 -1.68 11.79 8.82
N GLN A 45 -2.97 11.48 8.94
CA GLN A 45 -3.72 10.78 7.90
C GLN A 45 -3.85 11.62 6.62
N THR A 46 -3.99 12.95 6.71
CA THR A 46 -4.00 13.81 5.51
C THR A 46 -2.65 13.81 4.80
N GLN A 47 -1.54 13.82 5.53
CA GLN A 47 -0.19 13.69 4.93
C GLN A 47 0.00 12.34 4.23
N ARG A 48 -0.50 11.27 4.85
CA ARG A 48 -0.47 9.93 4.25
C ARG A 48 -1.37 9.82 3.02
N LEU A 49 -2.53 10.48 3.02
CA LEU A 49 -3.41 10.57 1.87
C LEU A 49 -2.69 11.20 0.67
N GLU A 50 -2.09 12.36 0.87
CA GLU A 50 -1.37 13.09 -0.18
C GLU A 50 -0.20 12.26 -0.74
N TRP A 51 0.64 11.72 0.15
CA TRP A 51 1.75 10.85 -0.26
C TRP A 51 1.28 9.64 -1.08
N LYS A 52 0.21 8.97 -0.63
CA LYS A 52 -0.35 7.79 -1.33
C LYS A 52 -0.96 8.17 -2.67
N THR A 53 -1.66 9.30 -2.74
CA THR A 53 -2.25 9.83 -3.98
C THR A 53 -1.16 10.14 -5.01
N ASN A 54 -0.05 10.74 -4.60
CA ASN A 54 1.07 11.03 -5.50
C ASN A 54 1.69 9.75 -6.07
N ILE A 55 1.79 8.68 -5.26
CA ILE A 55 2.24 7.36 -5.75
C ILE A 55 1.25 6.82 -6.80
N ILE A 56 -0.05 6.83 -6.50
CA ILE A 56 -1.08 6.34 -7.42
C ILE A 56 -1.01 7.09 -8.75
N ASN A 57 -0.97 8.41 -8.72
CA ASN A 57 -0.87 9.25 -9.92
C ASN A 57 0.40 8.94 -10.74
N SER A 58 1.52 8.68 -10.08
CA SER A 58 2.77 8.29 -10.75
C SER A 58 2.65 6.92 -11.42
N VAL A 59 2.03 5.96 -10.74
CA VAL A 59 1.77 4.61 -11.29
C VAL A 59 0.85 4.69 -12.49
N GLU A 60 -0.27 5.42 -12.39
CA GLU A 60 -1.21 5.61 -13.50
C GLU A 60 -0.56 6.31 -14.70
N LYS A 61 0.21 7.36 -14.44
CA LYS A 61 0.95 8.05 -15.50
C LYS A 61 1.92 7.12 -16.23
N ASN A 62 2.72 6.37 -15.48
CA ASN A 62 3.68 5.44 -16.08
C ASN A 62 2.97 4.32 -16.84
N TYR A 63 1.85 3.80 -16.32
CA TYR A 63 1.08 2.75 -16.96
C TYR A 63 0.48 3.17 -18.32
N MET A 64 0.23 4.46 -18.53
CA MET A 64 -0.21 5.00 -19.82
C MET A 64 0.93 5.12 -20.84
N LEU A 65 2.19 5.03 -20.40
CA LEU A 65 3.35 5.10 -21.27
C LEU A 65 3.69 3.71 -21.80
N LYS A 66 3.92 3.62 -23.12
CA LYS A 66 4.38 2.40 -23.78
C LYS A 66 5.81 2.58 -24.23
N LEU A 67 6.68 1.66 -23.82
CA LEU A 67 8.06 1.60 -24.30
C LEU A 67 8.11 0.87 -25.65
N GLU A 68 8.91 1.37 -26.56
CA GLU A 68 9.14 0.73 -27.86
C GLU A 68 9.96 -0.56 -27.73
N LYS A 69 10.88 -0.59 -26.74
CA LYS A 69 11.76 -1.73 -26.47
C LYS A 69 11.87 -2.00 -24.98
N PHE A 70 12.07 -3.27 -24.63
CA PHE A 70 12.33 -3.68 -23.24
C PHE A 70 13.68 -3.12 -22.77
N PRO A 71 13.76 -2.50 -21.58
CA PRO A 71 14.98 -1.88 -21.06
C PRO A 71 15.91 -2.92 -20.41
N PHE A 72 16.60 -3.73 -21.22
CA PHE A 72 17.54 -4.74 -20.71
C PHE A 72 18.73 -4.16 -19.97
N GLU A 73 19.22 -3.01 -20.41
CA GLU A 73 20.32 -2.27 -19.79
C GLU A 73 19.80 -1.21 -18.84
N GLY A 74 18.60 -1.41 -18.34
CA GLY A 74 17.88 -0.46 -17.52
C GLY A 74 18.66 -0.11 -16.25
N GLY A 75 18.82 1.19 -16.06
CA GLY A 75 19.56 1.80 -14.98
C GLY A 75 19.10 1.36 -13.59
N ILE A 76 19.89 1.75 -12.63
CA ILE A 76 19.76 1.50 -11.18
C ILE A 76 18.42 2.00 -10.61
N ASP A 77 17.67 2.78 -11.37
CA ASP A 77 16.45 3.46 -10.93
C ASP A 77 15.19 2.79 -11.48
N LYS A 78 14.13 2.83 -10.67
CA LYS A 78 12.77 2.37 -10.96
C LYS A 78 12.05 3.22 -12.03
N GLU A 79 12.81 3.83 -12.93
CA GLU A 79 12.30 4.81 -13.91
C GLU A 79 11.20 4.23 -14.79
N PHE A 80 11.36 2.96 -15.21
CA PHE A 80 10.42 2.28 -16.10
C PHE A 80 9.35 1.46 -15.34
N GLU A 81 9.34 1.54 -13.98
CA GLU A 81 8.37 0.78 -13.19
C GLU A 81 6.95 1.18 -13.58
N PHE A 82 6.10 0.17 -13.84
CA PHE A 82 4.72 0.26 -14.32
C PHE A 82 4.53 0.69 -15.79
N MET A 83 5.56 1.04 -16.54
CA MET A 83 5.42 1.31 -17.97
C MET A 83 5.08 0.01 -18.72
N GLN A 84 4.27 0.14 -19.77
CA GLN A 84 3.90 -1.00 -20.60
C GLN A 84 4.96 -1.26 -21.67
N VAL A 85 5.19 -2.54 -21.96
CA VAL A 85 6.10 -2.97 -23.01
C VAL A 85 5.61 -4.27 -23.65
N GLU A 86 5.90 -4.45 -24.92
CA GLU A 86 5.75 -5.70 -25.63
C GLU A 86 7.08 -6.46 -25.62
N LEU A 87 7.02 -7.75 -25.29
CA LEU A 87 8.17 -8.64 -25.28
C LEU A 87 7.88 -9.90 -26.09
N LYS A 88 8.86 -10.36 -26.86
CA LYS A 88 8.79 -11.57 -27.69
C LYS A 88 9.83 -12.58 -27.25
N GLY A 89 9.46 -13.85 -27.24
CA GLY A 89 10.39 -14.92 -26.90
C GLY A 89 9.73 -16.25 -26.57
N PHE A 90 10.51 -17.14 -26.00
CA PHE A 90 10.15 -18.52 -25.69
C PHE A 90 10.14 -18.72 -24.18
N PHE A 91 9.07 -19.27 -23.64
CA PHE A 91 8.98 -19.61 -22.22
C PHE A 91 9.78 -20.85 -21.86
N ILE A 92 10.41 -20.85 -20.68
CA ILE A 92 11.14 -21.98 -20.13
C ILE A 92 10.32 -22.60 -19.00
N LYS A 93 9.54 -23.66 -19.33
CA LYS A 93 8.60 -24.32 -18.39
C LYS A 93 9.29 -24.93 -17.17
N GLU A 94 10.48 -25.46 -17.36
CA GLU A 94 11.27 -26.17 -16.34
C GLU A 94 11.67 -25.26 -15.17
N LYS A 95 11.55 -23.95 -15.37
CA LYS A 95 11.89 -22.93 -14.38
C LYS A 95 10.64 -22.26 -13.79
N LEU A 96 9.54 -23.03 -13.67
CA LEU A 96 8.30 -22.58 -13.05
C LEU A 96 8.50 -22.17 -11.60
N MET A 97 7.97 -21.00 -11.25
CA MET A 97 7.94 -20.48 -9.88
C MET A 97 6.51 -20.08 -9.49
N TYR A 98 6.18 -20.35 -8.23
CA TYR A 98 4.92 -19.96 -7.60
C TYR A 98 5.21 -18.81 -6.61
N PHE A 99 4.89 -17.59 -6.97
CA PHE A 99 5.06 -16.46 -6.07
C PHE A 99 3.82 -16.31 -5.18
N PHE A 100 4.00 -16.56 -3.87
CA PHE A 100 2.91 -16.51 -2.90
C PHE A 100 2.38 -15.07 -2.76
N LYS A 101 1.10 -14.90 -3.07
CA LYS A 101 0.44 -13.60 -3.02
C LYS A 101 -1.06 -13.73 -2.92
N SER A 102 -1.70 -12.89 -2.08
CA SER A 102 -3.15 -12.76 -2.10
C SER A 102 -3.62 -11.95 -3.32
N ASN A 103 -4.78 -12.34 -3.86
CA ASN A 103 -5.45 -11.59 -4.92
C ASN A 103 -6.11 -10.30 -4.38
N LEU A 104 -6.74 -9.51 -5.25
CA LEU A 104 -7.42 -8.25 -4.88
C LEU A 104 -8.57 -8.47 -3.88
N ASN A 105 -9.19 -9.65 -3.87
CA ASN A 105 -10.26 -10.03 -2.92
C ASN A 105 -9.73 -10.59 -1.59
N GLY A 106 -8.40 -10.65 -1.41
CA GLY A 106 -7.75 -11.14 -0.19
C GLY A 106 -7.63 -12.65 -0.09
N MET A 107 -7.97 -13.42 -1.14
CA MET A 107 -7.77 -14.86 -1.17
C MET A 107 -6.29 -15.18 -1.37
N SER A 108 -5.77 -16.14 -0.59
CA SER A 108 -4.39 -16.61 -0.72
C SER A 108 -4.20 -17.47 -1.97
N GLY A 109 -3.07 -17.32 -2.65
CA GLY A 109 -2.75 -18.06 -3.84
C GLY A 109 -1.35 -17.77 -4.36
N PHE A 110 -1.14 -17.99 -5.65
CA PHE A 110 0.17 -17.86 -6.28
C PHE A 110 0.09 -17.11 -7.60
N GLU A 111 0.95 -16.13 -7.80
CA GLU A 111 1.27 -15.66 -9.15
C GLU A 111 2.24 -16.65 -9.80
N ILE A 112 1.94 -17.02 -11.04
CA ILE A 112 2.74 -17.95 -11.85
C ILE A 112 3.82 -17.17 -12.56
N VAL A 113 5.07 -17.53 -12.34
CA VAL A 113 6.23 -16.82 -12.88
C VAL A 113 7.08 -17.79 -13.72
N LEU A 114 7.38 -17.39 -14.96
CA LEU A 114 8.27 -18.12 -15.87
C LEU A 114 9.32 -17.18 -16.45
N PRO A 115 10.56 -17.64 -16.65
CA PRO A 115 11.49 -16.92 -17.51
C PRO A 115 11.09 -17.05 -18.97
N LEU A 116 11.18 -15.95 -19.69
CA LEU A 116 11.05 -15.86 -21.14
C LEU A 116 12.42 -15.51 -21.70
N LYS A 117 12.88 -16.32 -22.66
CA LYS A 117 14.12 -16.12 -23.40
C LYS A 117 13.81 -15.38 -24.69
N THR A 118 14.41 -14.22 -24.89
CA THR A 118 14.26 -13.45 -26.14
C THR A 118 15.17 -13.97 -27.24
N GLU A 119 14.97 -13.50 -28.46
CA GLU A 119 15.83 -13.82 -29.61
C GLU A 119 17.31 -13.43 -29.37
N ASP A 120 17.56 -12.34 -28.67
CA ASP A 120 18.90 -11.87 -28.28
C ASP A 120 19.52 -12.71 -27.14
N ALA A 121 18.94 -13.85 -26.80
CA ALA A 121 19.35 -14.74 -25.72
C ALA A 121 19.34 -14.10 -24.30
N LYS A 122 18.63 -12.99 -24.13
CA LYS A 122 18.40 -12.34 -22.82
C LYS A 122 17.18 -12.96 -22.15
N TYR A 123 17.17 -12.94 -20.80
CA TYR A 123 16.06 -13.49 -20.02
C TYR A 123 15.29 -12.40 -19.30
N VAL A 124 13.97 -12.58 -19.22
CA VAL A 124 13.05 -11.75 -18.45
C VAL A 124 12.08 -12.65 -17.71
N TYR A 125 11.93 -12.46 -16.41
CA TYR A 125 10.86 -13.15 -15.68
C TYR A 125 9.52 -12.52 -15.99
N VAL A 126 8.54 -13.37 -16.28
CA VAL A 126 7.19 -12.96 -16.67
C VAL A 126 6.18 -13.53 -15.69
N ILE A 127 5.37 -12.66 -15.09
CA ILE A 127 4.22 -13.04 -14.27
C ILE A 127 3.04 -13.23 -15.20
N LEU A 128 2.61 -14.49 -15.35
CA LEU A 128 1.55 -14.88 -16.29
C LEU A 128 0.15 -14.56 -15.77
N GLY A 129 -0.06 -14.69 -14.45
CA GLY A 129 -1.34 -14.50 -13.78
C GLY A 129 -1.37 -15.21 -12.44
N TRP A 130 -2.53 -15.25 -11.80
CA TRP A 130 -2.71 -15.77 -10.44
C TRP A 130 -3.62 -17.01 -10.43
N ILE A 131 -3.34 -17.94 -9.50
CA ILE A 131 -4.16 -19.12 -9.20
C ILE A 131 -4.46 -19.21 -7.70
N PRO A 132 -5.62 -19.78 -7.28
CA PRO A 132 -5.90 -20.07 -5.88
C PRO A 132 -4.89 -21.05 -5.26
N TYR A 133 -4.67 -20.95 -3.94
CA TYR A 133 -3.74 -21.81 -3.22
C TYR A 133 -4.01 -23.31 -3.44
N ASP A 134 -5.27 -23.73 -3.34
CA ASP A 134 -5.70 -25.12 -3.48
C ASP A 134 -5.60 -25.66 -4.92
N PHE A 135 -5.38 -24.77 -5.88
CA PHE A 135 -5.25 -25.15 -7.28
C PHE A 135 -3.81 -25.48 -7.69
N LYS A 136 -2.82 -25.19 -6.85
CA LYS A 136 -1.39 -25.38 -7.15
C LYS A 136 -1.07 -26.81 -7.62
N GLU A 137 -1.57 -27.84 -6.94
CA GLU A 137 -1.28 -29.25 -7.29
C GLU A 137 -1.93 -29.72 -8.61
N LYS A 138 -3.01 -29.04 -9.03
CA LYS A 138 -3.73 -29.34 -10.28
C LYS A 138 -3.26 -28.49 -11.45
N PHE A 139 -2.48 -27.46 -11.14
CA PHE A 139 -2.02 -26.52 -12.16
C PHE A 139 -0.96 -27.16 -13.06
N ASN A 140 -1.12 -26.99 -14.37
CA ASN A 140 -0.14 -27.40 -15.36
C ASN A 140 0.08 -26.27 -16.38
N LEU A 141 1.13 -26.40 -17.18
CA LEU A 141 1.53 -25.45 -18.22
C LEU A 141 1.26 -26.00 -19.63
N ASP A 142 0.23 -26.84 -19.83
CA ASP A 142 -0.05 -27.47 -21.11
C ASP A 142 -0.38 -26.45 -22.21
N PHE A 143 -0.91 -25.28 -21.81
CA PHE A 143 -1.21 -24.16 -22.71
C PHE A 143 0.04 -23.41 -23.21
N ILE A 144 1.23 -23.66 -22.65
CA ILE A 144 2.49 -23.09 -23.09
C ILE A 144 3.20 -24.09 -24.00
N ASP A 145 3.33 -23.78 -25.28
CA ASP A 145 4.18 -24.53 -26.22
C ASP A 145 5.58 -23.91 -26.22
N THR A 146 6.58 -24.67 -25.75
CA THR A 146 7.99 -24.20 -25.65
C THR A 146 8.66 -23.98 -27.01
N ASN A 147 8.10 -24.54 -28.08
CA ASN A 147 8.60 -24.36 -29.46
C ASN A 147 7.95 -23.15 -30.15
N LYS A 148 6.93 -22.55 -29.52
CA LYS A 148 6.23 -21.41 -30.08
C LYS A 148 6.74 -20.13 -29.47
N GLU A 149 6.99 -19.15 -30.32
CA GLU A 149 7.26 -17.78 -29.87
C GLU A 149 5.99 -17.14 -29.32
N PHE A 150 6.09 -16.54 -28.12
CA PHE A 150 5.02 -15.79 -27.49
C PHE A 150 5.29 -14.29 -27.61
N ILE A 151 4.24 -13.55 -27.95
CA ILE A 151 4.22 -12.09 -27.84
C ILE A 151 3.41 -11.76 -26.57
N VAL A 152 4.02 -11.12 -25.61
CA VAL A 152 3.39 -10.77 -24.33
C VAL A 152 3.45 -9.27 -24.11
N ASN A 153 2.32 -8.69 -23.72
CA ASN A 153 2.20 -7.29 -23.33
C ASN A 153 2.01 -7.22 -21.82
N GLY A 154 2.73 -6.34 -21.18
CA GLY A 154 2.65 -6.24 -19.73
C GLY A 154 3.28 -4.95 -19.19
N ALA A 155 3.10 -4.76 -17.90
CA ALA A 155 3.71 -3.68 -17.14
C ALA A 155 5.00 -4.15 -16.47
N LEU A 156 6.01 -3.30 -16.45
CA LEU A 156 7.29 -3.58 -15.79
C LEU A 156 7.15 -3.46 -14.28
N ILE A 157 7.69 -4.42 -13.56
CA ILE A 157 7.84 -4.41 -12.09
C ILE A 157 9.33 -4.50 -11.80
N TYR A 158 9.83 -3.57 -10.99
CA TYR A 158 11.22 -3.62 -10.58
C TYR A 158 11.47 -4.68 -9.51
N SER A 159 12.57 -5.41 -9.62
CA SER A 159 13.03 -6.40 -8.64
C SER A 159 13.14 -5.80 -7.23
N LYS A 160 12.73 -6.56 -6.21
CA LYS A 160 12.71 -6.09 -4.82
C LYS A 160 13.90 -6.63 -4.04
N GLU A 161 14.48 -5.78 -3.23
CA GLU A 161 15.49 -6.20 -2.25
C GLU A 161 14.85 -6.97 -1.08
N ARG A 162 15.56 -7.97 -0.57
CA ARG A 162 15.12 -8.74 0.61
C ARG A 162 15.18 -7.87 1.87
N LYS A 163 14.09 -7.90 2.63
CA LYS A 163 13.99 -7.25 3.95
C LYS A 163 13.90 -8.33 5.03
N THR A 164 14.36 -8.00 6.22
CA THR A 164 14.50 -8.92 7.37
C THR A 164 13.23 -9.71 7.75
N LEU A 165 12.04 -9.18 7.45
CA LEU A 165 10.76 -9.81 7.82
C LEU A 165 10.14 -10.66 6.71
N ILE A 166 10.80 -10.82 5.56
CA ILE A 166 10.31 -11.65 4.47
C ILE A 166 10.75 -13.08 4.70
N PRO A 167 9.84 -14.08 4.67
CA PRO A 167 10.19 -15.48 4.81
C PRO A 167 11.19 -15.94 3.75
N ASP A 168 11.95 -16.99 4.06
CA ASP A 168 12.83 -17.63 3.09
C ASP A 168 12.00 -18.38 2.04
N ASN A 169 12.54 -18.45 0.81
CA ASN A 169 11.90 -19.14 -0.30
C ASN A 169 11.96 -20.67 -0.09
N GLU A 170 10.88 -21.37 -0.45
CA GLU A 170 10.78 -22.82 -0.40
C GLU A 170 11.20 -23.42 -1.77
N TYR A 171 12.49 -23.52 -2.01
CA TYR A 171 13.04 -23.94 -3.31
C TYR A 171 12.58 -25.34 -3.74
N SER A 172 12.40 -26.28 -2.80
CA SER A 172 11.95 -27.66 -3.08
C SER A 172 10.52 -27.71 -3.64
N ALA A 173 9.66 -26.77 -3.24
CA ALA A 173 8.29 -26.63 -3.72
C ALA A 173 8.15 -25.56 -4.80
N SER A 174 9.24 -24.93 -5.24
CA SER A 174 9.27 -23.77 -6.13
C SER A 174 8.40 -22.60 -5.64
N ILE A 175 8.24 -22.43 -4.31
CA ILE A 175 7.46 -21.35 -3.71
C ILE A 175 8.38 -20.19 -3.35
N TRP A 176 7.99 -19.01 -3.79
CA TRP A 176 8.72 -17.76 -3.61
C TRP A 176 7.90 -16.76 -2.82
N TYR A 177 8.52 -16.09 -1.86
CA TYR A 177 7.90 -15.04 -1.04
C TYR A 177 8.42 -13.64 -1.42
N LEU A 178 9.44 -13.58 -2.27
CA LEU A 178 10.01 -12.34 -2.78
C LEU A 178 10.35 -12.48 -4.26
N LEU A 179 9.96 -11.50 -5.06
CA LEU A 179 10.42 -11.36 -6.44
C LEU A 179 11.74 -10.56 -6.44
N ASN A 180 12.84 -11.27 -6.27
CA ASN A 180 14.20 -10.75 -6.37
C ASN A 180 14.92 -11.47 -7.51
N THR A 181 15.26 -10.74 -8.58
CA THR A 181 15.85 -11.33 -9.77
C THR A 181 17.22 -11.95 -9.51
N ASP A 182 18.04 -11.37 -8.62
CA ASP A 182 19.35 -11.93 -8.28
C ASP A 182 19.23 -13.30 -7.59
N GLU A 183 18.28 -13.45 -6.66
CA GLU A 183 18.00 -14.74 -6.01
C GLU A 183 17.46 -15.78 -7.01
N MET A 184 16.55 -15.32 -7.91
CA MET A 184 15.95 -16.17 -8.94
C MET A 184 16.99 -16.63 -9.97
N ASP A 185 17.89 -15.74 -10.38
CA ASP A 185 18.98 -16.01 -11.31
C ASP A 185 20.01 -16.99 -10.72
N ASN A 186 20.39 -16.77 -9.46
CA ASN A 186 21.27 -17.69 -8.75
C ASN A 186 20.71 -19.11 -8.65
N PHE A 187 19.39 -19.24 -8.42
CA PHE A 187 18.71 -20.52 -8.35
C PHE A 187 18.60 -21.20 -9.72
N HIS A 188 18.18 -20.45 -10.74
CA HIS A 188 17.96 -20.98 -12.09
C HIS A 188 19.22 -20.99 -12.97
N LYS A 189 20.33 -20.39 -12.53
CA LYS A 189 21.59 -20.25 -13.28
C LYS A 189 21.38 -19.59 -14.64
N ILE A 190 20.69 -18.48 -14.63
CA ILE A 190 20.50 -17.58 -15.78
C ILE A 190 20.86 -16.16 -15.36
N GLU A 191 20.96 -15.25 -16.31
CA GLU A 191 21.14 -13.82 -16.09
C GLU A 191 19.95 -13.11 -16.71
N SER A 192 19.10 -12.51 -15.86
CA SER A 192 17.88 -11.84 -16.29
C SER A 192 17.95 -10.33 -16.08
N SER A 193 16.98 -9.64 -16.66
CA SER A 193 16.78 -8.23 -16.36
C SER A 193 16.34 -8.01 -14.90
N SER A 194 16.71 -6.86 -14.32
CA SER A 194 16.17 -6.39 -13.03
C SER A 194 14.67 -6.05 -13.10
N TYR A 195 14.10 -5.95 -14.29
CA TYR A 195 12.67 -5.77 -14.50
C TYR A 195 11.99 -7.10 -14.78
N ILE A 196 10.87 -7.32 -14.10
CA ILE A 196 9.94 -8.44 -14.28
C ILE A 196 8.75 -7.92 -15.07
N LEU A 197 8.31 -8.65 -16.10
CA LEU A 197 7.13 -8.28 -16.86
C LEU A 197 5.89 -8.92 -16.24
N LYS A 198 4.91 -8.13 -15.83
CA LYS A 198 3.60 -8.63 -15.41
C LYS A 198 2.60 -8.46 -16.53
N ILE A 199 2.02 -9.57 -17.03
CA ILE A 199 1.03 -9.56 -18.10
C ILE A 199 -0.20 -8.76 -17.66
N THR A 200 -0.71 -7.92 -18.55
CA THR A 200 -1.89 -7.07 -18.33
C THR A 200 -3.07 -7.45 -19.24
N ASP A 201 -2.84 -8.27 -20.26
CA ASP A 201 -3.91 -8.76 -21.15
C ASP A 201 -4.69 -9.89 -20.46
N GLN A 202 -5.92 -9.59 -20.02
CA GLN A 202 -6.78 -10.51 -19.27
C GLN A 202 -7.17 -11.78 -20.05
N ASN A 203 -7.14 -11.74 -21.36
CA ASN A 203 -7.54 -12.85 -22.21
C ASN A 203 -6.35 -13.70 -22.71
N LYS A 204 -5.14 -13.40 -22.27
CA LYS A 204 -3.93 -14.08 -22.77
C LYS A 204 -3.88 -15.55 -22.38
N PHE A 205 -4.28 -15.88 -21.14
CA PHE A 205 -4.27 -17.23 -20.59
C PHE A 205 -5.57 -17.50 -19.84
N GLU A 206 -6.47 -18.31 -20.43
CA GLU A 206 -7.84 -18.54 -19.92
C GLU A 206 -7.91 -19.13 -18.50
N ASN A 207 -6.87 -19.86 -18.09
CA ASN A 207 -6.84 -20.54 -16.78
C ASN A 207 -6.17 -19.71 -15.66
N LEU A 208 -5.76 -18.49 -15.96
CA LEU A 208 -5.07 -17.61 -15.01
C LEU A 208 -5.86 -16.34 -14.78
N LEU A 209 -6.02 -15.96 -13.52
CA LEU A 209 -6.57 -14.67 -13.18
C LEU A 209 -5.48 -13.60 -13.34
N ILE A 210 -5.68 -12.69 -14.28
CA ILE A 210 -4.76 -11.58 -14.50
C ILE A 210 -5.34 -10.35 -13.81
N GLU A 211 -4.73 -9.97 -12.69
CA GLU A 211 -5.12 -8.83 -11.87
C GLU A 211 -4.01 -7.78 -11.89
N PHE A 212 -4.11 -6.84 -12.80
CA PHE A 212 -3.26 -5.66 -12.78
C PHE A 212 -4.07 -4.43 -13.22
N GLU A 213 -4.53 -3.67 -12.25
CA GLU A 213 -5.15 -2.37 -12.46
C GLU A 213 -4.47 -1.34 -11.57
N PRO A 214 -3.75 -0.36 -12.13
CA PRO A 214 -3.13 0.72 -11.35
C PRO A 214 -4.13 1.50 -10.50
N SER A 215 -5.38 1.63 -10.99
CA SER A 215 -6.49 2.30 -10.31
C SER A 215 -6.97 1.58 -9.03
N ASN A 216 -6.68 0.28 -8.88
CA ASN A 216 -7.12 -0.52 -7.72
C ASN A 216 -6.19 -0.40 -6.50
N ILE A 217 -5.26 0.54 -6.49
CA ILE A 217 -4.42 0.78 -5.32
C ILE A 217 -5.26 1.42 -4.21
N ARG A 218 -5.65 0.60 -3.22
CA ARG A 218 -6.52 1.02 -2.11
C ARG A 218 -5.91 2.18 -1.32
N ASN A 219 -6.69 3.27 -1.16
CA ASN A 219 -6.31 4.45 -0.40
C ASN A 219 -7.44 4.89 0.55
N ASN A 220 -7.43 4.41 1.78
CA ASN A 220 -8.47 4.68 2.79
C ASN A 220 -8.12 5.83 3.74
N HIS A 221 -7.01 6.52 3.52
CA HIS A 221 -6.53 7.54 4.46
C HIS A 221 -7.51 8.70 4.65
N LEU A 222 -8.29 9.05 3.61
CA LEU A 222 -9.35 10.06 3.73
C LEU A 222 -10.42 9.66 4.76
N GLN A 223 -10.89 8.41 4.73
CA GLN A 223 -11.90 7.93 5.66
C GLN A 223 -11.41 8.00 7.11
N TYR A 224 -10.15 7.59 7.34
CA TYR A 224 -9.53 7.67 8.66
C TYR A 224 -9.33 9.13 9.12
N ALA A 225 -8.88 10.03 8.24
CA ALA A 225 -8.75 11.44 8.57
C ALA A 225 -10.09 12.05 9.01
N VAL A 226 -11.15 11.81 8.23
CA VAL A 226 -12.51 12.27 8.57
C VAL A 226 -12.96 11.71 9.91
N THR A 227 -12.72 10.42 10.17
CA THR A 227 -13.07 9.79 11.46
C THR A 227 -12.38 10.45 12.64
N TRP A 228 -11.09 10.72 12.57
CA TRP A 228 -10.33 11.37 13.64
C TRP A 228 -10.80 12.80 13.92
N PHE A 229 -11.05 13.59 12.85
CA PHE A 229 -11.58 14.94 13.01
C PHE A 229 -13.01 14.95 13.58
N LEU A 230 -13.90 14.06 13.14
CA LEU A 230 -15.24 13.93 13.68
C LEU A 230 -15.21 13.54 15.16
N LEU A 231 -14.36 12.58 15.56
CA LEU A 231 -14.19 12.22 16.96
C LEU A 231 -13.71 13.40 17.80
N SER A 232 -12.78 14.20 17.30
CA SER A 232 -12.30 15.39 18.01
C SER A 232 -13.40 16.42 18.22
N ILE A 233 -14.29 16.60 17.22
CA ILE A 233 -15.45 17.50 17.31
C ILE A 233 -16.47 16.99 18.35
N VAL A 234 -16.81 15.69 18.32
CA VAL A 234 -17.74 15.09 19.29
C VAL A 234 -17.23 15.26 20.71
N ILE A 235 -15.96 14.94 20.92
CA ILE A 235 -15.33 15.11 22.23
C ILE A 235 -15.35 16.60 22.66
N LEU A 236 -15.07 17.53 21.76
CA LEU A 236 -15.12 18.97 22.06
C LEU A 236 -16.55 19.41 22.47
N ILE A 237 -17.58 18.94 21.77
CA ILE A 237 -18.97 19.22 22.11
C ILE A 237 -19.33 18.68 23.50
N MET A 238 -18.92 17.43 23.81
CA MET A 238 -19.13 16.82 25.13
C MET A 238 -18.43 17.64 26.25
N TYR A 239 -17.25 18.14 25.99
CA TYR A 239 -16.50 18.99 26.91
C TYR A 239 -17.20 20.32 27.18
N ILE A 240 -17.67 21.00 26.11
CA ILE A 240 -18.42 22.25 26.24
C ILE A 240 -19.70 22.03 27.05
N TYR A 241 -20.42 20.91 26.79
CA TYR A 241 -21.62 20.54 27.52
C TYR A 241 -21.32 20.32 29.03
N TYR A 242 -20.27 19.57 29.35
CA TYR A 242 -19.83 19.31 30.72
C TYR A 242 -19.51 20.60 31.47
N ILE A 243 -18.76 21.53 30.87
CA ILE A 243 -18.45 22.83 31.51
C ILE A 243 -19.73 23.65 31.78
N ARG A 244 -20.68 23.65 30.85
CA ARG A 244 -21.94 24.39 31.02
C ARG A 244 -22.80 23.83 32.16
N GLN A 245 -22.90 22.51 32.31
CA GLN A 245 -23.63 21.89 33.43
C GLN A 245 -23.00 22.22 34.78
N GLY A 246 -21.68 22.14 34.89
CA GLY A 246 -20.99 22.47 36.14
C GLY A 246 -21.18 23.94 36.59
N ASN A 247 -21.47 24.85 35.66
CA ASN A 247 -21.77 26.23 35.99
C ASN A 247 -23.22 26.44 36.51
N THR A 248 -24.19 25.64 36.03
CA THR A 248 -25.59 25.74 36.47
C THR A 248 -25.83 25.16 37.89
N GLU A 249 -25.06 24.16 38.31
CA GLU A 249 -25.15 23.59 39.66
C GLU A 249 -24.54 24.50 40.76
N ASN A 250 -23.72 25.48 40.39
CA ASN A 250 -23.09 26.43 41.35
C ASN A 250 -23.90 27.75 41.50
N GLU A 251 -25.01 27.93 40.74
CA GLU A 251 -25.89 29.11 40.85
C GLU A 251 -27.19 28.83 41.62
N VAL A 252 -27.40 27.62 42.17
CA VAL A 252 -28.49 27.20 43.05
C VAL A 252 -27.94 27.01 44.47
#